data_45df625fc78e35ad075c7e2f053473d5
#
_entry.id   45df625fc78e35ad075c7e2f053473d5
#
_cell.length_a   1.000
_cell.length_b   1.000
_cell.length_c   1.000
_cell.angle_alpha   90.00
_cell.angle_beta   90.00
_cell.angle_gamma   90.00
#
_symmetry.space_group_name_H-M   'P 1'
#
loop_
_entity.id
_entity.type
_entity.pdbx_description
1 polymer ?
#
loop_
_entity_poly.entity_id
_entity_poly.type
_entity_poly.pdbx_seq_one_letter_code
_entity_poly.pdbx_strand_id
1 'polypeptide(L)'
;GWMSVSGIINTHFIVAYMILQHGTEEQKQRYLPRMATGDLRGAFSMSEPGLGSDVAAIKTKAVREGDTQDWVINGQKMWLTNGGSANLVAVLVRTDLGESDSPYKNLTTFLVEKESGFGTTAQGVTVPGKIDKMGYKGVDTTELVFEGHRTNDAQILGGVPGKGFYQMM
;
A
#
# COMPACT_ATOMS: atom_id res chain seq x y z
N GLY A 1 12.23 -21.04 -15.87
CA GLY A 1 12.68 -19.80 -15.26
C GLY A 1 12.09 -19.55 -13.89
N TRP A 2 12.78 -18.74 -13.16
CA TRP A 2 12.43 -18.40 -11.76
C TRP A 2 11.54 -17.16 -11.71
N MET A 3 10.39 -17.20 -12.36
CA MET A 3 9.45 -16.06 -12.44
C MET A 3 9.05 -15.51 -11.06
N SER A 4 8.92 -16.40 -10.07
CA SER A 4 8.57 -15.98 -8.72
C SER A 4 9.62 -15.06 -8.10
N VAL A 5 10.91 -15.30 -8.35
CA VAL A 5 11.99 -14.43 -7.88
C VAL A 5 11.85 -13.03 -8.50
N SER A 6 11.62 -12.96 -9.82
CA SER A 6 11.42 -11.68 -10.51
C SER A 6 10.22 -10.90 -9.93
N GLY A 7 9.11 -11.57 -9.62
CA GLY A 7 7.92 -10.91 -9.06
C GLY A 7 8.15 -10.36 -7.66
N ILE A 8 8.83 -11.12 -6.80
CA ILE A 8 9.18 -10.69 -5.44
C ILE A 8 10.05 -9.43 -5.48
N ILE A 9 11.12 -9.48 -6.30
CA ILE A 9 12.08 -8.39 -6.43
C ILE A 9 11.44 -7.16 -7.09
N ASN A 10 10.69 -7.36 -8.18
CA ASN A 10 10.09 -6.26 -8.92
C ASN A 10 9.10 -5.45 -8.06
N THR A 11 8.21 -6.13 -7.32
CA THR A 11 7.26 -5.46 -6.43
C THR A 11 7.97 -4.66 -5.32
N HIS A 12 9.04 -5.22 -4.76
CA HIS A 12 9.86 -4.53 -3.79
C HIS A 12 10.51 -3.27 -4.38
N PHE A 13 11.08 -3.36 -5.59
CA PHE A 13 11.71 -2.23 -6.27
C PHE A 13 10.71 -1.15 -6.69
N ILE A 14 9.49 -1.50 -7.06
CA ILE A 14 8.42 -0.53 -7.34
C ILE A 14 8.22 0.37 -6.11
N VAL A 15 8.05 -0.22 -4.91
CA VAL A 15 7.84 0.56 -3.69
C VAL A 15 9.08 1.39 -3.32
N ALA A 16 10.28 0.82 -3.45
CA ALA A 16 11.52 1.55 -3.21
C ALA A 16 11.67 2.74 -4.18
N TYR A 17 11.35 2.55 -5.45
CA TYR A 17 11.39 3.60 -6.46
C TYR A 17 10.36 4.71 -6.19
N MET A 18 9.13 4.34 -5.79
CA MET A 18 8.11 5.31 -5.38
C MET A 18 8.59 6.19 -4.22
N ILE A 19 9.21 5.60 -3.20
CA ILE A 19 9.77 6.34 -2.07
C ILE A 19 10.93 7.23 -2.52
N LEU A 20 11.81 6.72 -3.38
CA LEU A 20 12.93 7.49 -3.92
C LEU A 20 12.47 8.72 -4.70
N GLN A 21 11.44 8.57 -5.55
CA GLN A 21 10.96 9.66 -6.41
C GLN A 21 10.05 10.65 -5.68
N HIS A 22 9.22 10.17 -4.78
CA HIS A 22 8.12 10.95 -4.22
C HIS A 22 8.17 11.11 -2.70
N GLY A 23 8.98 10.32 -2.00
CA GLY A 23 9.10 10.37 -0.54
C GLY A 23 9.73 11.68 -0.04
N THR A 24 9.34 12.07 1.18
CA THR A 24 10.08 13.12 1.90
C THR A 24 11.48 12.62 2.25
N GLU A 25 12.39 13.52 2.59
CA GLU A 25 13.75 13.10 2.97
C GLU A 25 13.74 12.19 4.22
N GLU A 26 12.83 12.42 5.17
CA GLU A 26 12.63 11.56 6.33
C GLU A 26 12.17 10.16 5.91
N GLN A 27 11.22 10.06 4.96
CA GLN A 27 10.75 8.78 4.43
C GLN A 27 11.86 8.04 3.69
N LYS A 28 12.63 8.73 2.85
CA LYS A 28 13.77 8.14 2.14
C LYS A 28 14.79 7.57 3.12
N GLN A 29 15.19 8.36 4.13
CA GLN A 29 16.17 7.93 5.11
C GLN A 29 15.67 6.82 6.04
N ARG A 30 14.37 6.82 6.36
CA ARG A 30 13.75 5.79 7.17
C ARG A 30 13.65 4.44 6.46
N TYR A 31 13.24 4.45 5.18
CA TYR A 31 12.86 3.22 4.49
C TYR A 31 13.94 2.68 3.54
N LEU A 32 14.56 3.51 2.70
CA LEU A 32 15.43 3.03 1.62
C LEU A 32 16.65 2.23 2.09
N PRO A 33 17.40 2.62 3.16
CA PRO A 33 18.52 1.82 3.62
C PRO A 33 18.11 0.41 4.07
N ARG A 34 16.97 0.30 4.78
CA ARG A 34 16.43 -0.98 5.25
C ARG A 34 15.87 -1.82 4.10
N MET A 35 15.34 -1.17 3.06
CA MET A 35 14.92 -1.86 1.85
C MET A 35 16.11 -2.39 1.05
N ALA A 36 17.21 -1.65 0.99
CA ALA A 36 18.43 -2.08 0.29
C ALA A 36 19.09 -3.32 0.93
N THR A 37 18.97 -3.48 2.25
CA THR A 37 19.47 -4.68 2.97
C THR A 37 18.46 -5.84 2.98
N GLY A 38 17.20 -5.59 2.62
CA GLY A 38 16.13 -6.57 2.69
C GLY A 38 15.48 -6.70 4.08
N ASP A 39 15.90 -5.91 5.06
CA ASP A 39 15.28 -5.85 6.40
C ASP A 39 13.85 -5.30 6.33
N LEU A 40 13.56 -4.50 5.33
CA LEU A 40 12.24 -3.99 5.02
C LEU A 40 11.83 -4.40 3.59
N ARG A 41 10.77 -5.18 3.47
CA ARG A 41 10.26 -5.65 2.19
C ARG A 41 8.99 -4.92 1.78
N GLY A 42 8.96 -4.42 0.53
CA GLY A 42 7.84 -3.68 -0.02
C GLY A 42 6.79 -4.54 -0.69
N ALA A 43 5.53 -4.17 -0.51
CA ALA A 43 4.38 -4.61 -1.31
C ALA A 43 3.60 -3.41 -1.84
N PHE A 44 3.00 -3.59 -3.02
CA PHE A 44 2.21 -2.58 -3.71
C PHE A 44 0.73 -2.98 -3.69
N SER A 45 -0.16 -2.04 -3.31
CA SER A 45 -1.55 -2.33 -3.04
C SER A 45 -2.48 -1.29 -3.65
N MET A 46 -3.09 -1.64 -4.79
CA MET A 46 -4.01 -0.76 -5.53
C MET A 46 -5.37 -1.43 -5.75
N SER A 47 -5.37 -2.64 -6.32
CA SER A 47 -6.58 -3.37 -6.72
C SER A 47 -7.45 -3.78 -5.53
N GLU A 48 -8.74 -3.92 -5.78
CA GLU A 48 -9.74 -4.39 -4.82
C GLU A 48 -10.49 -5.60 -5.39
N PRO A 49 -11.24 -6.38 -4.59
CA PRO A 49 -11.93 -7.57 -5.08
C PRO A 49 -12.81 -7.36 -6.32
N GLY A 50 -13.46 -6.21 -6.43
CA GLY A 50 -14.32 -5.85 -7.56
C GLY A 50 -13.73 -4.83 -8.53
N LEU A 51 -12.49 -4.38 -8.32
CA LEU A 51 -11.92 -3.24 -9.04
C LEU A 51 -10.43 -3.45 -9.35
N GLY A 52 -10.09 -3.40 -10.63
CA GLY A 52 -8.70 -3.46 -11.10
C GLY A 52 -8.38 -2.29 -12.03
N SER A 53 -8.93 -2.32 -13.26
CA SER A 53 -8.65 -1.29 -14.28
C SER A 53 -9.27 0.07 -13.96
N ASP A 54 -10.42 0.11 -13.29
CA ASP A 54 -11.07 1.35 -12.88
C ASP A 54 -10.57 1.82 -11.50
N VAL A 55 -9.33 2.31 -11.47
CA VAL A 55 -8.68 2.78 -10.24
C VAL A 55 -9.41 3.96 -9.61
N ALA A 56 -10.09 4.77 -10.43
CA ALA A 56 -10.87 5.92 -9.94
C ALA A 56 -12.04 5.51 -9.04
N ALA A 57 -12.53 4.27 -9.16
CA ALA A 57 -13.68 3.76 -8.41
C ALA A 57 -13.31 2.97 -7.14
N ILE A 58 -12.04 2.95 -6.71
CA ILE A 58 -11.63 2.24 -5.48
C ILE A 58 -12.44 2.71 -4.27
N LYS A 59 -12.76 1.76 -3.39
CA LYS A 59 -13.65 1.95 -2.24
C LYS A 59 -12.93 1.97 -0.90
N THR A 60 -11.74 1.41 -0.82
CA THR A 60 -10.90 1.52 0.39
C THR A 60 -10.66 2.99 0.67
N LYS A 61 -11.06 3.44 1.86
CA LYS A 61 -11.15 4.86 2.21
C LYS A 61 -10.32 5.17 3.44
N ALA A 62 -9.64 6.31 3.41
CA ALA A 62 -9.07 6.96 4.58
C ALA A 62 -9.89 8.21 4.93
N VAL A 63 -10.30 8.30 6.18
CA VAL A 63 -11.05 9.45 6.71
C VAL A 63 -10.20 10.13 7.77
N ARG A 64 -10.06 11.45 7.67
CA ARG A 64 -9.34 12.25 8.67
C ARG A 64 -10.15 12.34 9.95
N GLU A 65 -9.51 12.20 11.10
CA GLU A 65 -10.15 12.36 12.40
C GLU A 65 -10.19 13.83 12.83
N GLY A 66 -11.28 14.51 12.51
CA GLY A 66 -11.45 15.94 12.82
C GLY A 66 -10.37 16.80 12.19
N ASP A 67 -9.86 17.77 12.95
CA ASP A 67 -8.80 18.68 12.52
C ASP A 67 -7.39 18.19 12.89
N THR A 68 -7.24 16.87 13.13
CA THR A 68 -5.95 16.25 13.46
C THR A 68 -5.15 15.87 12.21
N GLN A 69 -3.94 15.36 12.41
CA GLN A 69 -3.13 14.74 11.35
C GLN A 69 -3.41 13.25 11.21
N ASP A 70 -4.36 12.71 11.97
CA ASP A 70 -4.66 11.27 12.00
C ASP A 70 -5.73 10.89 10.98
N TRP A 71 -5.58 9.69 10.44
CA TRP A 71 -6.48 9.08 9.46
C TRP A 71 -6.88 7.69 9.91
N VAL A 72 -8.10 7.30 9.57
CA VAL A 72 -8.60 5.94 9.77
C VAL A 72 -8.88 5.31 8.42
N ILE A 73 -8.21 4.19 8.14
CA ILE A 73 -8.36 3.42 6.89
C ILE A 73 -9.31 2.26 7.13
N ASN A 74 -10.30 2.13 6.23
CA ASN A 74 -11.22 1.00 6.15
C ASN A 74 -11.36 0.53 4.70
N GLY A 75 -11.44 -0.79 4.49
CA GLY A 75 -11.66 -1.40 3.19
C GLY A 75 -10.84 -2.66 2.97
N GLN A 76 -10.80 -3.10 1.73
CA GLN A 76 -10.14 -4.34 1.35
C GLN A 76 -9.38 -4.18 0.06
N LYS A 77 -8.16 -4.68 0.03
CA LYS A 77 -7.31 -4.77 -1.15
C LYS A 77 -7.10 -6.24 -1.53
N MET A 78 -6.83 -6.48 -2.81
CA MET A 78 -6.67 -7.84 -3.33
C MET A 78 -5.55 -7.94 -4.35
N TRP A 79 -5.03 -9.14 -4.54
CA TRP A 79 -3.96 -9.49 -5.47
C TRP A 79 -2.60 -8.89 -5.15
N LEU A 80 -2.30 -8.68 -3.85
CA LEU A 80 -1.01 -8.14 -3.43
C LEU A 80 0.10 -9.17 -3.56
N THR A 81 1.04 -8.92 -4.43
CA THR A 81 2.34 -9.62 -4.45
C THR A 81 3.15 -9.21 -3.22
N ASN A 82 3.75 -10.15 -2.53
CA ASN A 82 4.45 -9.98 -1.26
C ASN A 82 3.56 -9.56 -0.08
N GLY A 83 2.23 -9.64 -0.19
CA GLY A 83 1.34 -9.13 0.85
C GLY A 83 1.53 -9.80 2.22
N GLY A 84 1.84 -11.11 2.24
CA GLY A 84 2.18 -11.83 3.46
C GLY A 84 3.62 -11.57 3.92
N SER A 85 4.58 -11.59 3.01
CA SER A 85 6.00 -11.47 3.34
C SER A 85 6.50 -10.04 3.52
N ALA A 86 5.77 -9.03 3.03
CA ALA A 86 6.14 -7.63 3.19
C ALA A 86 5.85 -7.10 4.60
N ASN A 87 6.62 -6.12 5.01
CA ASN A 87 6.44 -5.34 6.23
C ASN A 87 6.31 -3.82 5.96
N LEU A 88 6.30 -3.41 4.69
CA LEU A 88 5.92 -2.08 4.24
C LEU A 88 4.99 -2.22 3.02
N VAL A 89 3.82 -1.62 3.09
CA VAL A 89 2.84 -1.65 1.99
C VAL A 89 2.52 -0.25 1.52
N ALA A 90 2.77 0.06 0.25
CA ALA A 90 2.28 1.27 -0.39
C ALA A 90 0.81 1.03 -0.81
N VAL A 91 -0.12 1.68 -0.15
CA VAL A 91 -1.57 1.47 -0.31
C VAL A 91 -2.22 2.69 -0.91
N LEU A 92 -2.89 2.50 -2.06
CA LEU A 92 -3.73 3.54 -2.65
C LEU A 92 -5.13 3.49 -2.04
N VAL A 93 -5.58 4.60 -1.48
CA VAL A 93 -6.89 4.74 -0.86
C VAL A 93 -7.60 6.01 -1.33
N ARG A 94 -8.92 6.03 -1.22
CA ARG A 94 -9.72 7.22 -1.42
C ARG A 94 -9.66 8.10 -0.18
N THR A 95 -9.38 9.39 -0.42
CA THR A 95 -9.48 10.44 0.60
C THR A 95 -10.44 11.51 0.08
N ASP A 96 -11.47 11.85 0.85
CA ASP A 96 -12.42 12.91 0.44
C ASP A 96 -11.79 14.27 0.77
N LEU A 97 -11.13 14.86 -0.22
CA LEU A 97 -10.47 16.17 -0.10
C LEU A 97 -11.32 17.33 -0.61
N GLY A 98 -12.61 17.09 -0.87
CA GLY A 98 -13.54 18.05 -1.43
C GLY A 98 -13.77 17.89 -2.93
N GLU A 99 -14.44 18.87 -3.52
CA GLU A 99 -14.71 18.88 -4.97
C GLU A 99 -13.40 19.00 -5.76
N SER A 100 -13.31 18.25 -6.84
CA SER A 100 -12.13 18.18 -7.69
C SER A 100 -12.55 17.96 -9.15
N ASP A 101 -11.80 18.57 -10.06
CA ASP A 101 -11.93 18.42 -11.51
C ASP A 101 -11.51 17.03 -12.02
N SER A 102 -10.93 16.19 -11.13
CA SER A 102 -10.49 14.84 -11.47
C SER A 102 -10.68 13.89 -10.29
N PRO A 103 -11.29 12.69 -10.50
CA PRO A 103 -11.48 11.70 -9.45
C PRO A 103 -10.14 11.19 -8.88
N TYR A 104 -9.06 11.31 -9.63
CA TYR A 104 -7.72 10.88 -9.23
C TYR A 104 -7.07 11.78 -8.17
N LYS A 105 -7.52 13.04 -8.04
CA LYS A 105 -7.05 13.97 -7.02
C LYS A 105 -7.55 13.65 -5.61
N ASN A 106 -8.53 12.75 -5.50
CA ASN A 106 -9.03 12.20 -4.23
C ASN A 106 -8.41 10.85 -3.88
N LEU A 107 -7.28 10.50 -4.49
CA LEU A 107 -6.55 9.27 -4.19
C LEU A 107 -5.20 9.57 -3.56
N THR A 108 -4.95 8.95 -2.42
CA THR A 108 -3.74 9.15 -1.62
C THR A 108 -3.01 7.81 -1.42
N THR A 109 -1.68 7.83 -1.50
CA THR A 109 -0.85 6.68 -1.16
C THR A 109 -0.37 6.80 0.28
N PHE A 110 -0.69 5.80 1.10
CA PHE A 110 -0.13 5.64 2.45
C PHE A 110 0.93 4.54 2.47
N LEU A 111 1.99 4.78 3.24
CA LEU A 111 3.02 3.80 3.56
C LEU A 111 2.63 3.11 4.87
N VAL A 112 2.05 1.93 4.78
CA VAL A 112 1.56 1.17 5.94
C VAL A 112 2.62 0.16 6.37
N GLU A 113 3.12 0.30 7.59
CA GLU A 113 4.01 -0.67 8.23
C GLU A 113 3.18 -1.76 8.90
N LYS A 114 3.61 -3.02 8.77
CA LYS A 114 2.98 -4.18 9.38
C LYS A 114 4.00 -5.27 9.66
N GLU A 115 3.66 -6.22 10.52
CA GLU A 115 4.44 -7.45 10.65
C GLU A 115 4.31 -8.32 9.39
N SER A 116 5.35 -9.05 9.05
CA SER A 116 5.28 -10.09 8.02
C SER A 116 4.51 -11.29 8.57
N GLY A 117 3.72 -11.93 7.72
CA GLY A 117 2.89 -13.09 8.09
C GLY A 117 1.44 -12.94 7.69
N PHE A 118 0.62 -13.84 8.24
CA PHE A 118 -0.82 -13.92 8.03
C PHE A 118 -1.58 -13.70 9.33
N GLY A 119 -2.86 -13.39 9.25
CA GLY A 119 -3.68 -12.97 10.37
C GLY A 119 -3.55 -11.47 10.63
N THR A 120 -3.73 -11.05 11.87
CA THR A 120 -3.57 -9.64 12.27
C THR A 120 -2.08 -9.30 12.29
N THR A 121 -1.65 -8.44 11.38
CA THR A 121 -0.25 -8.08 11.15
C THR A 121 0.09 -6.66 11.60
N ALA A 122 -0.92 -5.85 11.89
CA ALA A 122 -0.84 -4.56 12.59
C ALA A 122 -2.22 -4.26 13.17
N GLN A 123 -2.32 -3.25 14.02
CA GLN A 123 -3.63 -2.82 14.54
C GLN A 123 -4.54 -2.39 13.40
N GLY A 124 -5.68 -3.05 13.25
CA GLY A 124 -6.63 -2.82 12.17
C GLY A 124 -6.15 -3.26 10.79
N VAL A 125 -5.12 -4.11 10.69
CA VAL A 125 -4.61 -4.67 9.43
C VAL A 125 -4.56 -6.19 9.51
N THR A 126 -5.29 -6.85 8.64
CA THR A 126 -5.33 -8.32 8.55
C THR A 126 -4.95 -8.79 7.16
N VAL A 127 -4.10 -9.81 7.09
CA VAL A 127 -3.78 -10.60 5.89
C VAL A 127 -4.43 -11.96 6.05
N PRO A 128 -5.61 -12.24 5.45
CA PRO A 128 -6.38 -13.46 5.73
C PRO A 128 -5.64 -14.74 5.39
N GLY A 129 -4.82 -14.70 4.35
CA GLY A 129 -4.06 -15.85 3.90
C GLY A 129 -3.52 -15.69 2.49
N LYS A 130 -2.89 -16.74 2.02
CA LYS A 130 -2.35 -16.81 0.65
C LYS A 130 -3.45 -17.27 -0.31
N ILE A 131 -3.65 -16.53 -1.40
CA ILE A 131 -4.56 -16.92 -2.47
C ILE A 131 -3.94 -18.10 -3.24
N ASP A 132 -4.68 -19.19 -3.40
CA ASP A 132 -4.25 -20.30 -4.24
C ASP A 132 -4.39 -19.93 -5.72
N LYS A 133 -3.30 -20.04 -6.46
CA LYS A 133 -3.22 -19.68 -7.88
C LYS A 133 -2.90 -20.91 -8.72
N MET A 134 -3.34 -20.92 -9.98
CA MET A 134 -3.00 -21.97 -10.94
C MET A 134 -1.49 -22.09 -11.14
N GLY A 135 -0.77 -20.98 -11.14
CA GLY A 135 0.69 -20.92 -11.27
C GLY A 135 1.31 -19.83 -10.42
N TYR A 136 2.61 -19.58 -10.60
CA TYR A 136 3.32 -18.50 -9.89
C TYR A 136 3.30 -18.67 -8.36
N LYS A 137 3.31 -19.94 -7.91
CA LYS A 137 3.07 -20.32 -6.50
C LYS A 137 4.22 -19.96 -5.55
N GLY A 138 5.40 -19.65 -6.07
CA GLY A 138 6.53 -19.18 -5.26
C GLY A 138 6.41 -17.74 -4.76
N VAL A 139 5.44 -16.98 -5.29
CA VAL A 139 5.09 -15.63 -4.81
C VAL A 139 3.85 -15.75 -3.93
N ASP A 140 3.86 -15.15 -2.75
CA ASP A 140 2.65 -14.96 -2.00
C ASP A 140 1.80 -13.85 -2.67
N THR A 141 0.54 -14.17 -2.89
CA THR A 141 -0.46 -13.22 -3.37
C THR A 141 -1.59 -13.25 -2.37
N THR A 142 -1.96 -12.10 -1.85
CA THR A 142 -2.87 -12.02 -0.70
C THR A 142 -3.96 -10.98 -0.91
N GLU A 143 -4.91 -11.01 -0.01
CA GLU A 143 -5.76 -9.88 0.34
C GLU A 143 -5.11 -9.08 1.46
N LEU A 144 -5.58 -7.84 1.64
CA LEU A 144 -5.25 -6.98 2.77
C LEU A 144 -6.53 -6.29 3.23
N VAL A 145 -6.92 -6.52 4.47
CA VAL A 145 -8.15 -5.99 5.06
C VAL A 145 -7.81 -4.92 6.07
N PHE A 146 -8.46 -3.77 5.97
CA PHE A 146 -8.36 -2.66 6.89
C PHE A 146 -9.66 -2.49 7.67
N GLU A 147 -9.58 -2.55 8.99
CA GLU A 147 -10.70 -2.37 9.92
C GLU A 147 -10.29 -1.38 11.00
N GLY A 148 -10.52 -0.10 10.75
CA GLY A 148 -10.15 0.97 11.66
C GLY A 148 -8.64 1.15 11.83
N HIS A 149 -7.85 0.91 10.79
CA HIS A 149 -6.40 1.13 10.86
C HIS A 149 -6.07 2.61 11.00
N ARG A 150 -5.41 2.96 12.09
CA ARG A 150 -4.99 4.34 12.38
C ARG A 150 -3.62 4.62 11.79
N THR A 151 -3.50 5.73 11.11
CA THR A 151 -2.28 6.24 10.49
C THR A 151 -2.28 7.78 10.56
N ASN A 152 -1.26 8.44 10.04
CA ASN A 152 -1.17 9.90 10.10
C ASN A 152 -0.51 10.49 8.84
N ASP A 153 -0.44 11.82 8.76
CA ASP A 153 0.11 12.53 7.61
C ASP A 153 1.58 12.16 7.30
N ALA A 154 2.38 11.76 8.30
CA ALA A 154 3.77 11.35 8.08
C ALA A 154 3.88 10.04 7.27
N GLN A 155 2.80 9.25 7.22
CA GLN A 155 2.72 8.02 6.43
C GLN A 155 2.17 8.27 5.00
N ILE A 156 1.73 9.46 4.68
CA ILE A 156 1.39 9.82 3.29
C ILE A 156 2.67 9.91 2.48
N LEU A 157 2.76 9.19 1.39
CA LEU A 157 3.92 9.26 0.50
C LEU A 157 4.12 10.69 -0.02
N GLY A 158 5.26 11.28 0.34
CA GLY A 158 5.58 12.68 0.01
C GLY A 158 4.83 13.72 0.85
N GLY A 159 4.06 13.31 1.88
CA GLY A 159 3.41 14.20 2.85
C GLY A 159 2.20 14.99 2.33
N VAL A 160 1.82 14.84 1.06
CA VAL A 160 0.72 15.61 0.44
C VAL A 160 -0.38 14.66 -0.03
N PRO A 161 -1.60 14.73 0.54
CA PRO A 161 -2.72 13.90 0.10
C PRO A 161 -3.19 14.28 -1.32
N GLY A 162 -3.88 13.35 -1.98
CA GLY A 162 -4.44 13.57 -3.34
C GLY A 162 -3.43 13.40 -4.48
N LYS A 163 -2.21 12.95 -4.22
CA LYS A 163 -1.17 12.70 -5.23
C LYS A 163 -0.99 11.21 -5.55
N GLY A 164 -1.70 10.34 -4.85
CA GLY A 164 -1.44 8.89 -4.85
C GLY A 164 -1.52 8.24 -6.21
N PHE A 165 -2.49 8.60 -7.05
CA PHE A 165 -2.60 8.04 -8.39
C PHE A 165 -1.34 8.30 -9.23
N TYR A 166 -0.87 9.54 -9.26
CA TYR A 166 0.28 9.95 -10.06
C TYR A 166 1.62 9.41 -9.50
N GLN A 167 1.64 9.05 -8.22
CA GLN A 167 2.81 8.43 -7.59
C GLN A 167 2.91 6.93 -7.90
N MET A 168 1.79 6.29 -8.23
CA MET A 168 1.69 4.86 -8.51
C MET A 168 1.72 4.50 -10.00
N MET A 169 1.54 5.49 -10.90
CA MET A 169 1.55 5.35 -12.37
C MET A 169 2.85 5.84 -12.96
#